data_834fcc3e7e4b4926f45a6389f81d2ba5
#
_entry.id   834fcc3e7e4b4926f45a6389f81d2ba5
#
_cell.length_a   1.000
_cell.length_b   1.000
_cell.length_c   1.000
_cell.angle_alpha   90.00
_cell.angle_beta   90.00
_cell.angle_gamma   90.00
#
_symmetry.space_group_name_H-M   'P 1'
#
loop_
_entity.id
_entity.type
_entity.pdbx_description
1 polymer ?
#
loop_
_entity_poly.entity_id
_entity_poly.type
_entity_poly.pdbx_seq_one_letter_code
_entity_poly.pdbx_strand_id
1 'polypeptide(L)'
;MKKLLIAVGILCWSVATGLAQVTVEVTLTQSEFLPSEALPAAIKITNRSGQRLHLGDDPNWLPFDVESADGFTVIKKAEVPVVGPFDLESSQMAIKRVDLAPYFILNQAGRYHIVATLRIKDWAAQEPSDPKLFDVVNGVTIWTQDFGVPGTAVGHAPETRKYSLIKVNYLLSQLRLYVQVSDPTDAQVYKVQVVGRMVSFSQPEEQVDEASNLHVLYQSGGTLFSYTVIDPNGAIVSRDYYDYVSTRPRLSVNEQGQVVVIGGVRRPSPGELPQVKMPAEVQIPAHH
;
A
#
# COMPACT_ATOMS: atom_id res chain seq x y z
N MET A 1 7.61 21.33 -81.48
CA MET A 1 7.79 21.89 -80.16
C MET A 1 6.80 21.20 -79.26
N LYS A 2 7.25 20.16 -78.49
CA LYS A 2 6.42 19.34 -77.61
C LYS A 2 6.63 19.87 -76.20
N LYS A 3 5.56 20.37 -75.57
CA LYS A 3 5.56 20.77 -74.19
C LYS A 3 5.36 19.52 -73.29
N LEU A 4 6.36 19.17 -72.52
CA LEU A 4 6.35 18.08 -71.54
C LEU A 4 5.76 18.64 -70.23
N LEU A 5 4.55 18.22 -69.82
CA LEU A 5 3.95 18.51 -68.54
C LEU A 5 4.43 17.46 -67.57
N ILE A 6 5.26 17.87 -66.59
CA ILE A 6 5.65 17.04 -65.46
C ILE A 6 4.60 17.27 -64.34
N ALA A 7 3.78 16.26 -64.11
CA ALA A 7 2.87 16.22 -62.96
C ALA A 7 3.66 15.72 -61.75
N VAL A 8 3.99 16.62 -60.82
CA VAL A 8 4.57 16.27 -59.51
C VAL A 8 3.42 15.83 -58.59
N GLY A 9 3.27 14.52 -58.42
CA GLY A 9 2.38 13.94 -57.40
C GLY A 9 2.99 14.12 -56.00
N ILE A 10 2.45 15.04 -55.23
CA ILE A 10 2.77 15.16 -53.81
C ILE A 10 2.04 14.03 -53.09
N LEU A 11 2.77 12.98 -52.74
CA LEU A 11 2.31 11.90 -51.87
C LEU A 11 2.34 12.42 -50.43
N CYS A 12 1.21 12.97 -49.96
CA CYS A 12 1.01 13.27 -48.53
C CYS A 12 1.03 11.96 -47.73
N TRP A 13 2.18 11.59 -47.19
CA TRP A 13 2.25 10.65 -46.10
C TRP A 13 1.65 11.31 -44.86
N SER A 14 0.36 11.07 -44.62
CA SER A 14 -0.25 11.32 -43.32
C SER A 14 0.41 10.37 -42.33
N VAL A 15 1.40 10.89 -41.59
CA VAL A 15 1.84 10.24 -40.35
C VAL A 15 0.65 10.30 -39.41
N ALA A 16 -0.17 9.26 -39.38
CA ALA A 16 -1.14 9.05 -38.31
C ALA A 16 -0.33 8.91 -37.01
N THR A 17 -0.21 9.98 -36.27
CA THR A 17 0.16 9.91 -34.86
C THR A 17 -0.94 9.11 -34.20
N GLY A 18 -0.72 7.82 -34.01
CA GLY A 18 -1.61 6.95 -33.27
C GLY A 18 -1.65 7.46 -31.82
N LEU A 19 -2.60 8.36 -31.55
CA LEU A 19 -2.98 8.61 -30.17
C LEU A 19 -3.45 7.27 -29.64
N ALA A 20 -2.78 6.76 -28.61
CA ALA A 20 -3.16 5.50 -27.97
C ALA A 20 -4.66 5.56 -27.66
N GLN A 21 -5.45 4.74 -28.37
CA GLN A 21 -6.90 4.71 -28.22
C GLN A 21 -7.31 4.19 -26.83
N VAL A 22 -6.40 3.43 -26.20
CA VAL A 22 -6.54 2.94 -24.85
C VAL A 22 -5.23 3.21 -24.12
N THR A 23 -5.30 3.71 -22.89
CA THR A 23 -4.12 3.93 -22.06
C THR A 23 -4.21 3.15 -20.78
N VAL A 24 -3.06 2.64 -20.33
CA VAL A 24 -2.90 1.91 -19.07
C VAL A 24 -1.89 2.66 -18.21
N GLU A 25 -2.27 3.00 -16.98
CA GLU A 25 -1.42 3.69 -16.01
C GLU A 25 -1.33 2.87 -14.73
N VAL A 26 -0.12 2.63 -14.22
CA VAL A 26 0.12 1.99 -12.92
C VAL A 26 0.47 3.04 -11.89
N THR A 27 -0.23 3.03 -10.75
CA THR A 27 0.06 3.87 -9.60
C THR A 27 0.26 3.03 -8.35
N LEU A 28 1.20 3.44 -7.51
CA LEU A 28 1.49 2.81 -6.21
C LEU A 28 1.17 3.78 -5.08
N THR A 29 0.85 3.25 -3.91
CA THR A 29 0.53 4.06 -2.71
C THR A 29 1.76 4.76 -2.13
N GLN A 30 2.94 4.21 -2.38
CA GLN A 30 4.24 4.76 -1.97
C GLN A 30 5.32 4.36 -2.97
N SER A 31 6.52 4.90 -2.83
CA SER A 31 7.64 4.65 -3.75
C SER A 31 8.73 3.76 -3.16
N GLU A 32 8.75 3.56 -1.85
CA GLU A 32 9.68 2.68 -1.16
C GLU A 32 8.91 1.66 -0.31
N PHE A 33 9.37 0.40 -0.35
CA PHE A 33 8.75 -0.73 0.35
C PHE A 33 9.83 -1.54 1.08
N LEU A 34 9.45 -2.22 2.15
CA LEU A 34 10.29 -3.25 2.77
C LEU A 34 10.12 -4.59 2.02
N PRO A 35 11.13 -5.49 2.11
CA PRO A 35 10.92 -6.87 1.69
C PRO A 35 9.67 -7.49 2.33
N SER A 36 8.87 -8.19 1.54
CA SER A 36 7.60 -8.82 1.97
C SER A 36 6.50 -7.85 2.42
N GLU A 37 6.69 -6.54 2.31
CA GLU A 37 5.60 -5.58 2.47
C GLU A 37 4.58 -5.71 1.33
N ALA A 38 3.29 -5.50 1.61
CA ALA A 38 2.26 -5.47 0.59
C ALA A 38 2.59 -4.39 -0.47
N LEU A 39 2.41 -4.74 -1.75
CA LEU A 39 2.68 -3.86 -2.90
C LEU A 39 1.35 -3.54 -3.63
N PRO A 40 0.49 -2.71 -3.03
CA PRO A 40 -0.79 -2.37 -3.63
C PRO A 40 -0.61 -1.47 -4.84
N ALA A 41 -1.01 -1.98 -5.99
CA ALA A 41 -1.03 -1.27 -7.26
C ALA A 41 -2.47 -0.95 -7.68
N ALA A 42 -2.69 0.26 -8.18
CA ALA A 42 -3.91 0.65 -8.85
C ALA A 42 -3.63 0.85 -10.34
N ILE A 43 -4.35 0.11 -11.17
CA ILE A 43 -4.22 0.12 -12.62
C ILE A 43 -5.42 0.87 -13.18
N LYS A 44 -5.17 2.03 -13.76
CA LYS A 44 -6.16 2.86 -14.43
C LYS A 44 -6.13 2.57 -15.93
N ILE A 45 -7.26 2.14 -16.47
CA ILE A 45 -7.47 1.89 -17.88
C ILE A 45 -8.42 2.95 -18.41
N THR A 46 -8.03 3.71 -19.43
CA THR A 46 -8.85 4.73 -20.06
C THR A 46 -9.13 4.36 -21.50
N ASN A 47 -10.38 4.26 -21.86
CA ASN A 47 -10.82 3.96 -23.23
C ASN A 47 -11.17 5.25 -23.98
N ARG A 48 -10.42 5.58 -25.03
CA ARG A 48 -10.68 6.72 -25.94
C ARG A 48 -10.87 6.26 -27.38
N SER A 49 -11.18 4.97 -27.59
CA SER A 49 -11.22 4.37 -28.91
C SER A 49 -12.47 4.70 -29.75
N GLY A 50 -13.47 5.31 -29.16
CA GLY A 50 -14.77 5.48 -29.82
C GLY A 50 -15.66 4.23 -29.77
N GLN A 51 -15.16 3.10 -29.24
CA GLN A 51 -15.87 1.82 -29.18
C GLN A 51 -15.94 1.32 -27.73
N ARG A 52 -16.93 0.48 -27.44
CA ARG A 52 -17.02 -0.27 -26.20
C ARG A 52 -15.99 -1.38 -26.18
N LEU A 53 -15.31 -1.58 -25.06
CA LEU A 53 -14.39 -2.68 -24.82
C LEU A 53 -15.00 -3.66 -23.84
N HIS A 54 -14.91 -4.95 -24.14
CA HIS A 54 -15.23 -6.03 -23.23
C HIS A 54 -13.91 -6.62 -22.70
N LEU A 55 -13.69 -6.55 -21.37
CA LEU A 55 -12.44 -6.90 -20.73
C LEU A 55 -12.67 -7.87 -19.57
N GLY A 56 -11.70 -8.72 -19.25
CA GLY A 56 -11.72 -9.55 -18.05
C GLY A 56 -12.22 -10.97 -18.22
N ASP A 57 -12.59 -11.43 -19.42
CA ASP A 57 -12.98 -12.81 -19.69
C ASP A 57 -11.81 -13.78 -19.63
N ASP A 58 -10.66 -13.35 -20.10
CA ASP A 58 -9.43 -14.13 -20.08
C ASP A 58 -8.70 -13.90 -18.75
N PRO A 59 -8.29 -14.94 -18.00
CA PRO A 59 -7.50 -14.76 -16.78
C PRO A 59 -6.21 -13.95 -17.00
N ASN A 60 -5.67 -13.96 -18.21
CA ASN A 60 -4.43 -13.26 -18.57
C ASN A 60 -4.66 -11.94 -19.34
N TRP A 61 -5.83 -11.32 -19.18
CA TRP A 61 -6.14 -10.06 -19.86
C TRP A 61 -5.30 -8.87 -19.39
N LEU A 62 -4.76 -8.92 -18.16
CA LEU A 62 -3.94 -7.87 -17.56
C LEU A 62 -2.74 -8.48 -16.82
N PRO A 63 -1.74 -9.04 -17.54
CA PRO A 63 -0.53 -9.54 -16.92
C PRO A 63 0.36 -8.42 -16.40
N PHE A 64 1.18 -8.76 -15.38
CA PHE A 64 2.16 -7.88 -14.77
C PHE A 64 3.56 -8.47 -14.95
N ASP A 65 4.50 -7.57 -15.25
CA ASP A 65 5.92 -7.86 -15.26
C ASP A 65 6.62 -6.93 -14.26
N VAL A 66 7.50 -7.50 -13.44
CA VAL A 66 8.33 -6.75 -12.49
C VAL A 66 9.77 -7.10 -12.77
N GLU A 67 10.58 -6.07 -13.01
CA GLU A 67 12.00 -6.23 -13.32
C GLU A 67 12.84 -5.36 -12.39
N SER A 68 14.06 -5.82 -12.12
CA SER A 68 15.06 -5.04 -11.40
C SER A 68 15.82 -4.13 -12.35
N ALA A 69 15.94 -2.85 -12.01
CA ALA A 69 16.83 -1.92 -12.69
C ALA A 69 18.32 -2.20 -12.41
N ASP A 70 18.60 -2.94 -11.31
CA ASP A 70 19.96 -3.27 -10.87
C ASP A 70 20.48 -4.59 -11.49
N GLY A 71 19.68 -5.22 -12.37
CA GLY A 71 20.09 -6.35 -13.21
C GLY A 71 19.96 -7.74 -12.60
N PHE A 72 19.38 -7.88 -11.40
CA PHE A 72 19.08 -9.21 -10.86
C PHE A 72 17.70 -9.71 -11.31
N THR A 73 17.53 -11.03 -11.32
CA THR A 73 16.30 -11.66 -11.78
C THR A 73 15.21 -11.59 -10.71
N VAL A 74 14.04 -11.04 -11.06
CA VAL A 74 12.83 -11.12 -10.25
C VAL A 74 12.08 -12.40 -10.60
N ILE A 75 11.81 -13.22 -9.58
CA ILE A 75 11.08 -14.48 -9.78
C ILE A 75 9.58 -14.22 -9.61
N LYS A 76 8.81 -14.49 -10.66
CA LYS A 76 7.34 -14.51 -10.63
C LYS A 76 6.87 -15.89 -10.12
N LYS A 77 6.15 -15.92 -9.00
CA LYS A 77 5.63 -17.15 -8.38
C LYS A 77 4.37 -17.67 -9.07
N ALA A 78 3.50 -16.76 -9.49
CA ALA A 78 2.23 -17.05 -10.14
C ALA A 78 1.71 -15.84 -10.92
N GLU A 79 0.71 -16.06 -11.78
CA GLU A 79 -0.01 -14.98 -12.43
C GLU A 79 -0.87 -14.21 -11.42
N VAL A 80 -0.94 -12.89 -11.58
CA VAL A 80 -1.74 -12.02 -10.73
C VAL A 80 -3.20 -12.12 -11.16
N PRO A 81 -4.12 -12.62 -10.31
CA PRO A 81 -5.52 -12.73 -10.69
C PRO A 81 -6.20 -11.36 -10.68
N VAL A 82 -6.58 -10.87 -11.85
CA VAL A 82 -7.43 -9.68 -11.99
C VAL A 82 -8.79 -10.14 -12.49
N VAL A 83 -9.71 -10.37 -11.54
CA VAL A 83 -10.98 -11.03 -11.83
C VAL A 83 -12.12 -10.08 -12.15
N GLY A 84 -13.09 -10.60 -12.89
CA GLY A 84 -14.38 -10.02 -13.21
C GLY A 84 -14.44 -9.38 -14.59
N PRO A 85 -15.22 -9.98 -15.52
CA PRO A 85 -15.51 -9.35 -16.79
C PRO A 85 -16.28 -8.06 -16.59
N PHE A 86 -16.01 -7.06 -17.41
CA PHE A 86 -16.69 -5.79 -17.41
C PHE A 86 -16.60 -5.10 -18.76
N ASP A 87 -17.54 -4.20 -18.99
CA ASP A 87 -17.57 -3.35 -20.15
C ASP A 87 -17.02 -1.97 -19.82
N LEU A 88 -16.22 -1.42 -20.72
CA LEU A 88 -15.67 -0.07 -20.63
C LEU A 88 -16.09 0.72 -21.87
N GLU A 89 -17.06 1.59 -21.71
CA GLU A 89 -17.54 2.44 -22.80
C GLU A 89 -16.46 3.44 -23.24
N SER A 90 -16.62 3.97 -24.45
CA SER A 90 -15.74 5.04 -24.92
C SER A 90 -15.80 6.27 -23.99
N SER A 91 -14.68 6.90 -23.77
CA SER A 91 -14.48 8.04 -22.85
C SER A 91 -14.65 7.71 -21.37
N GLN A 92 -14.74 6.44 -21.02
CA GLN A 92 -14.76 5.98 -19.62
C GLN A 92 -13.38 5.50 -19.14
N MET A 93 -13.26 5.42 -17.81
CA MET A 93 -12.09 4.84 -17.13
C MET A 93 -12.52 3.77 -16.13
N ALA A 94 -11.69 2.75 -15.97
CA ALA A 94 -11.81 1.74 -14.93
C ALA A 94 -10.53 1.73 -14.07
N ILE A 95 -10.68 1.41 -12.79
CA ILE A 95 -9.54 1.23 -11.87
C ILE A 95 -9.62 -0.17 -11.27
N LYS A 96 -8.59 -0.98 -11.52
CA LYS A 96 -8.39 -2.28 -10.86
C LYS A 96 -7.32 -2.13 -9.78
N ARG A 97 -7.53 -2.74 -8.61
CA ARG A 97 -6.57 -2.74 -7.49
C ARG A 97 -6.14 -4.15 -7.20
N VAL A 98 -4.83 -4.37 -7.09
CA VAL A 98 -4.22 -5.66 -6.81
C VAL A 98 -3.06 -5.47 -5.84
N ASP A 99 -2.77 -6.48 -5.03
CA ASP A 99 -1.51 -6.57 -4.29
C ASP A 99 -0.56 -7.47 -5.08
N LEU A 100 0.58 -6.94 -5.48
CA LEU A 100 1.56 -7.66 -6.30
C LEU A 100 2.56 -8.47 -5.45
N ALA A 101 2.73 -8.15 -4.17
CA ALA A 101 3.73 -8.79 -3.30
C ALA A 101 3.60 -10.32 -3.21
N PRO A 102 2.41 -10.95 -3.18
CA PRO A 102 2.30 -12.41 -3.14
C PRO A 102 2.83 -13.12 -4.39
N TYR A 103 2.89 -12.42 -5.52
CA TYR A 103 3.17 -13.01 -6.84
C TYR A 103 4.61 -12.82 -7.32
N PHE A 104 5.40 -11.97 -6.66
CA PHE A 104 6.79 -11.70 -7.02
C PHE A 104 7.70 -11.85 -5.80
N ILE A 105 8.93 -12.35 -6.01
CA ILE A 105 9.96 -12.37 -4.97
C ILE A 105 10.71 -11.05 -4.99
N LEU A 106 10.41 -10.19 -4.01
CA LEU A 106 10.96 -8.85 -3.84
C LEU A 106 11.72 -8.75 -2.50
N ASN A 107 12.72 -9.65 -2.32
CA ASN A 107 13.47 -9.77 -1.07
C ASN A 107 14.85 -9.09 -1.10
N GLN A 108 15.27 -8.57 -2.25
CA GLN A 108 16.53 -7.84 -2.38
C GLN A 108 16.26 -6.34 -2.43
N ALA A 109 17.05 -5.58 -1.67
CA ALA A 109 17.01 -4.12 -1.77
C ALA A 109 17.55 -3.68 -3.14
N GLY A 110 16.89 -2.72 -3.77
CA GLY A 110 17.22 -2.23 -5.09
C GLY A 110 16.06 -1.51 -5.75
N ARG A 111 16.29 -1.04 -6.96
CA ARG A 111 15.29 -0.36 -7.78
C ARG A 111 14.58 -1.33 -8.71
N TYR A 112 13.27 -1.21 -8.77
CA TYR A 112 12.40 -2.04 -9.58
C TYR A 112 11.47 -1.20 -10.44
N HIS A 113 10.93 -1.82 -11.47
CA HIS A 113 9.82 -1.26 -12.22
C HIS A 113 8.74 -2.30 -12.52
N ILE A 114 7.52 -1.82 -12.58
CA ILE A 114 6.33 -2.60 -12.90
C ILE A 114 5.79 -2.13 -14.24
N VAL A 115 5.45 -3.08 -15.11
CA VAL A 115 4.68 -2.86 -16.33
C VAL A 115 3.42 -3.72 -16.26
N ALA A 116 2.26 -3.10 -16.47
CA ALA A 116 0.99 -3.81 -16.66
C ALA A 116 0.64 -3.78 -18.14
N THR A 117 0.34 -4.93 -18.75
CA THR A 117 0.00 -5.03 -20.17
C THR A 117 -1.48 -5.39 -20.34
N LEU A 118 -2.28 -4.48 -20.88
CA LEU A 118 -3.66 -4.74 -21.22
C LEU A 118 -3.73 -5.53 -22.53
N ARG A 119 -4.35 -6.70 -22.53
CA ARG A 119 -4.64 -7.50 -23.73
C ARG A 119 -6.08 -7.32 -24.13
N ILE A 120 -6.30 -6.74 -25.32
CA ILE A 120 -7.63 -6.50 -25.88
C ILE A 120 -7.89 -7.58 -26.92
N LYS A 121 -8.65 -8.61 -26.54
CA LYS A 121 -8.87 -9.80 -27.37
C LYS A 121 -9.51 -9.45 -28.70
N ASP A 122 -10.54 -8.62 -28.71
CA ASP A 122 -11.29 -8.24 -29.91
C ASP A 122 -10.46 -7.51 -30.97
N TRP A 123 -9.38 -6.87 -30.53
CA TRP A 123 -8.47 -6.14 -31.42
C TRP A 123 -7.16 -6.88 -31.68
N ALA A 124 -6.93 -8.02 -31.05
CA ALA A 124 -5.65 -8.71 -31.03
C ALA A 124 -4.48 -7.76 -30.67
N ALA A 125 -4.76 -6.76 -29.81
CA ALA A 125 -3.83 -5.70 -29.43
C ALA A 125 -3.35 -5.87 -27.99
N GLN A 126 -2.16 -5.34 -27.71
CA GLN A 126 -1.56 -5.28 -26.39
C GLN A 126 -1.10 -3.84 -26.13
N GLU A 127 -1.54 -3.29 -24.99
CA GLU A 127 -1.21 -1.93 -24.59
C GLU A 127 -0.46 -1.98 -23.25
N PRO A 128 0.87 -1.85 -23.23
CA PRO A 128 1.65 -1.79 -22.02
C PRO A 128 1.51 -0.41 -21.35
N SER A 129 1.59 -0.39 -20.05
CA SER A 129 1.75 0.86 -19.29
C SER A 129 3.18 1.38 -19.42
N ASP A 130 3.37 2.67 -19.12
CA ASP A 130 4.71 3.16 -18.80
C ASP A 130 5.26 2.41 -17.57
N PRO A 131 6.59 2.16 -17.51
CA PRO A 131 7.21 1.53 -16.36
C PRO A 131 7.02 2.36 -15.08
N LYS A 132 6.41 1.76 -14.05
CA LYS A 132 6.25 2.41 -12.74
C LYS A 132 7.38 2.01 -11.82
N LEU A 133 8.25 2.97 -11.48
CA LEU A 133 9.40 2.76 -10.61
C LEU A 133 8.99 2.70 -9.13
N PHE A 134 9.68 1.84 -8.37
CA PHE A 134 9.66 1.77 -6.92
C PHE A 134 10.99 1.20 -6.40
N ASP A 135 11.28 1.44 -5.12
CA ASP A 135 12.48 0.92 -4.49
C ASP A 135 12.09 -0.07 -3.37
N VAL A 136 12.82 -1.18 -3.27
CA VAL A 136 12.82 -2.03 -2.09
C VAL A 136 14.00 -1.62 -1.24
N VAL A 137 13.75 -1.25 0.02
CA VAL A 137 14.74 -0.72 0.94
C VAL A 137 14.88 -1.59 2.17
N ASN A 138 16.09 -1.64 2.75
CA ASN A 138 16.31 -2.31 4.02
C ASN A 138 16.00 -1.37 5.18
N GLY A 139 15.38 -1.92 6.22
CA GLY A 139 15.22 -1.26 7.50
C GLY A 139 16.26 -1.72 8.51
N VAL A 140 16.27 -1.05 9.67
CA VAL A 140 17.07 -1.45 10.84
C VAL A 140 16.11 -2.02 11.88
N THR A 141 16.28 -3.31 12.22
CA THR A 141 15.55 -3.93 13.32
C THR A 141 16.02 -3.35 14.63
N ILE A 142 15.11 -2.79 15.43
CA ILE A 142 15.40 -2.13 16.69
C ILE A 142 14.94 -2.93 17.91
N TRP A 143 14.03 -3.88 17.71
CA TRP A 143 13.51 -4.75 18.75
C TRP A 143 12.90 -6.02 18.16
N THR A 144 12.98 -7.13 18.89
CA THR A 144 12.38 -8.42 18.52
C THR A 144 11.90 -9.15 19.78
N GLN A 145 10.79 -9.90 19.63
CA GLN A 145 10.32 -10.79 20.68
C GLN A 145 9.55 -11.96 20.06
N ASP A 146 9.90 -13.18 20.49
CA ASP A 146 9.12 -14.38 20.18
C ASP A 146 7.88 -14.44 21.07
N PHE A 147 6.79 -14.96 20.50
CA PHE A 147 5.53 -15.11 21.19
C PHE A 147 4.79 -16.35 20.71
N GLY A 148 3.96 -16.94 21.59
CA GLY A 148 3.07 -18.04 21.23
C GLY A 148 1.77 -17.50 20.62
N VAL A 149 1.34 -18.05 19.49
CA VAL A 149 0.00 -17.73 18.95
C VAL A 149 -1.03 -18.51 19.77
N PRO A 150 -2.05 -17.86 20.35
CA PRO A 150 -3.11 -18.55 21.04
C PRO A 150 -3.77 -19.57 20.11
N GLY A 151 -3.69 -20.86 20.46
CA GLY A 151 -4.18 -21.94 19.63
C GLY A 151 -5.70 -21.90 19.51
N THR A 152 -6.19 -21.90 18.29
CA THR A 152 -7.64 -21.97 18.00
C THR A 152 -8.15 -23.40 17.92
N ALA A 153 -7.26 -24.41 17.91
CA ALA A 153 -7.63 -25.81 17.77
C ALA A 153 -7.00 -26.69 18.87
N VAL A 154 -7.85 -27.45 19.55
CA VAL A 154 -7.42 -28.49 20.52
C VAL A 154 -6.58 -29.52 19.81
N GLY A 155 -5.33 -29.71 20.26
CA GLY A 155 -4.43 -30.79 19.76
C GLY A 155 -3.34 -30.34 18.79
N HIS A 156 -3.21 -29.07 18.44
CA HIS A 156 -2.06 -28.55 17.72
C HIS A 156 -1.02 -27.96 18.67
N ALA A 157 0.25 -28.20 18.40
CA ALA A 157 1.33 -27.52 19.12
C ALA A 157 1.18 -26.00 18.96
N PRO A 158 1.41 -25.21 20.03
CA PRO A 158 1.35 -23.76 19.91
C PRO A 158 2.36 -23.29 18.85
N GLU A 159 1.86 -22.55 17.87
CA GLU A 159 2.71 -21.91 16.87
C GLU A 159 3.49 -20.77 17.54
N THR A 160 4.80 -20.78 17.36
CA THR A 160 5.65 -19.66 17.81
C THR A 160 5.91 -18.74 16.65
N ARG A 161 5.69 -17.45 16.85
CA ARG A 161 6.00 -16.37 15.91
C ARG A 161 6.91 -15.35 16.57
N LYS A 162 7.43 -14.45 15.75
CA LYS A 162 8.29 -13.37 16.18
C LYS A 162 7.73 -12.03 15.70
N TYR A 163 7.66 -11.08 16.62
CA TYR A 163 7.54 -9.67 16.29
C TYR A 163 8.92 -9.06 16.09
N SER A 164 9.04 -8.22 15.07
CA SER A 164 10.20 -7.35 14.87
C SER A 164 9.72 -5.92 14.61
N LEU A 165 10.24 -4.96 15.38
CA LEU A 165 10.08 -3.55 15.07
C LEU A 165 11.24 -3.09 14.20
N ILE A 166 10.92 -2.50 13.05
CA ILE A 166 11.88 -2.10 12.04
C ILE A 166 11.77 -0.60 11.80
N LYS A 167 12.89 0.07 11.82
CA LYS A 167 13.01 1.50 11.55
C LYS A 167 13.54 1.73 10.14
N VAL A 168 12.85 2.56 9.37
CA VAL A 168 13.20 2.88 7.98
C VAL A 168 13.29 4.39 7.81
N ASN A 169 14.35 4.84 7.15
CA ASN A 169 14.48 6.23 6.73
C ASN A 169 13.84 6.40 5.33
N TYR A 170 12.53 6.61 5.30
CA TYR A 170 11.74 6.70 4.08
C TYR A 170 12.07 7.98 3.32
N LEU A 171 12.41 7.85 2.03
CA LEU A 171 12.83 8.96 1.15
C LEU A 171 13.91 9.86 1.80
N LEU A 172 14.79 9.27 2.63
CA LEU A 172 15.87 9.98 3.36
C LEU A 172 15.40 11.17 4.24
N SER A 173 14.08 11.35 4.43
CA SER A 173 13.52 12.50 5.13
C SER A 173 12.53 12.17 6.23
N GLN A 174 11.97 10.97 6.22
CA GLN A 174 10.93 10.55 7.16
C GLN A 174 11.29 9.24 7.82
N LEU A 175 11.44 9.26 9.13
CA LEU A 175 11.61 8.03 9.87
C LEU A 175 10.26 7.35 10.06
N ARG A 176 10.15 6.10 9.60
CA ARG A 176 8.96 5.26 9.75
C ARG A 176 9.26 4.05 10.60
N LEU A 177 8.29 3.68 11.42
CA LEU A 177 8.29 2.45 12.21
C LEU A 177 7.40 1.43 11.51
N TYR A 178 7.93 0.21 11.36
CA TYR A 178 7.24 -0.95 10.82
C TYR A 178 7.19 -2.05 11.85
N VAL A 179 6.20 -2.91 11.76
CA VAL A 179 6.16 -4.21 12.41
C VAL A 179 6.27 -5.29 11.34
N GLN A 180 7.09 -6.30 11.63
CA GLN A 180 7.11 -7.56 10.90
C GLN A 180 6.68 -8.68 11.83
N VAL A 181 5.84 -9.57 11.34
CA VAL A 181 5.49 -10.83 11.97
C VAL A 181 6.06 -11.95 11.11
N SER A 182 6.91 -12.78 11.69
CA SER A 182 7.57 -13.90 11.01
C SER A 182 7.58 -15.16 11.88
N ASP A 183 8.05 -16.26 11.32
CA ASP A 183 8.52 -17.37 12.12
C ASP A 183 9.79 -16.98 12.91
N PRO A 184 10.20 -17.73 13.96
CA PRO A 184 11.35 -17.37 14.79
C PRO A 184 12.67 -17.27 14.02
N THR A 185 12.77 -17.91 12.85
CA THR A 185 13.99 -17.94 12.02
C THR A 185 14.00 -16.91 10.90
N ASP A 186 12.93 -16.15 10.71
CA ASP A 186 12.68 -15.23 9.57
C ASP A 186 12.62 -15.92 8.19
N ALA A 187 12.50 -17.25 8.16
CA ALA A 187 12.35 -17.98 6.91
C ALA A 187 10.99 -17.74 6.26
N GLN A 188 9.96 -17.53 7.07
CA GLN A 188 8.62 -17.18 6.64
C GLN A 188 8.17 -15.86 7.26
N VAL A 189 7.93 -14.86 6.43
CA VAL A 189 7.34 -13.58 6.85
C VAL A 189 5.84 -13.65 6.56
N TYR A 190 5.03 -13.49 7.62
CA TYR A 190 3.57 -13.51 7.53
C TYR A 190 3.02 -12.12 7.17
N LYS A 191 3.60 -11.08 7.76
CA LYS A 191 3.14 -9.71 7.56
C LYS A 191 4.27 -8.70 7.79
N VAL A 192 4.31 -7.69 6.93
CA VAL A 192 5.06 -6.45 7.15
C VAL A 192 4.08 -5.31 7.01
N GLN A 193 4.04 -4.43 8.02
CA GLN A 193 3.09 -3.32 8.03
C GLN A 193 3.67 -2.07 8.64
N VAL A 194 3.36 -0.92 8.05
CA VAL A 194 3.75 0.38 8.61
C VAL A 194 2.95 0.65 9.89
N VAL A 195 3.67 0.89 11.00
CA VAL A 195 3.07 1.34 12.27
C VAL A 195 2.84 2.83 12.23
N GLY A 196 3.81 3.63 11.76
CA GLY A 196 3.62 5.05 11.56
C GLY A 196 4.93 5.83 11.43
N ARG A 197 4.81 7.15 11.36
CA ARG A 197 5.96 8.06 11.40
C ARG A 197 6.44 8.21 12.83
N MET A 198 7.75 8.28 13.02
CA MET A 198 8.34 8.55 14.33
C MET A 198 9.40 9.64 14.25
N VAL A 199 9.71 10.26 15.40
CA VAL A 199 10.83 11.21 15.52
C VAL A 199 12.16 10.44 15.71
N SER A 200 13.26 11.02 15.24
CA SER A 200 14.56 10.33 15.23
C SER A 200 15.23 10.24 16.62
N PHE A 201 14.87 11.13 17.54
CA PHE A 201 15.47 11.23 18.86
C PHE A 201 14.74 10.44 19.96
N SER A 202 13.68 9.69 19.60
CA SER A 202 12.92 8.89 20.55
C SER A 202 13.00 7.41 20.17
N GLN A 203 12.97 6.54 21.19
CA GLN A 203 12.80 5.10 21.01
C GLN A 203 11.35 4.75 21.31
N PRO A 204 10.75 3.79 20.60
CA PRO A 204 9.46 3.24 20.97
C PRO A 204 9.56 2.48 22.30
N GLU A 205 8.44 2.38 23.00
CA GLU A 205 8.21 1.43 24.08
C GLU A 205 7.33 0.31 23.53
N GLU A 206 7.66 -0.92 23.84
CA GLU A 206 7.01 -2.12 23.32
C GLU A 206 6.70 -3.10 24.43
N GLN A 207 5.56 -3.77 24.33
CA GLN A 207 5.15 -4.83 25.25
C GLN A 207 4.17 -5.78 24.59
N VAL A 208 4.34 -7.08 24.82
CA VAL A 208 3.40 -8.11 24.39
C VAL A 208 2.50 -8.46 25.56
N ASP A 209 1.17 -8.49 25.35
CA ASP A 209 0.18 -8.86 26.34
C ASP A 209 -0.05 -10.39 26.41
N GLU A 210 -0.90 -10.83 27.35
CA GLU A 210 -1.24 -12.24 27.53
C GLU A 210 -2.00 -12.85 26.33
N ALA A 211 -2.67 -12.02 25.53
CA ALA A 211 -3.33 -12.42 24.30
C ALA A 211 -2.38 -12.42 23.09
N SER A 212 -1.09 -12.18 23.35
CA SER A 212 -0.03 -12.05 22.34
C SER A 212 -0.17 -10.85 21.41
N ASN A 213 -0.93 -9.83 21.76
CA ASN A 213 -0.92 -8.57 21.03
C ASN A 213 0.32 -7.77 21.38
N LEU A 214 0.91 -7.14 20.38
CA LEU A 214 2.01 -6.20 20.55
C LEU A 214 1.48 -4.77 20.75
N HIS A 215 1.81 -4.17 21.87
CA HIS A 215 1.54 -2.79 22.20
C HIS A 215 2.79 -1.95 21.91
N VAL A 216 2.64 -0.90 21.10
CA VAL A 216 3.75 -0.01 20.70
C VAL A 216 3.37 1.43 20.99
N LEU A 217 4.14 2.09 21.85
CA LEU A 217 4.03 3.52 22.13
C LEU A 217 5.26 4.24 21.59
N TYR A 218 5.08 5.18 20.68
CA TYR A 218 6.19 5.90 20.06
C TYR A 218 5.86 7.37 19.85
N GLN A 219 6.89 8.20 19.89
CA GLN A 219 6.74 9.63 19.63
C GLN A 219 6.64 9.88 18.13
N SER A 220 5.50 10.38 17.68
CA SER A 220 5.18 10.64 16.27
C SER A 220 5.30 12.12 15.88
N GLY A 221 5.47 13.01 16.87
CA GLY A 221 5.65 14.45 16.68
C GLY A 221 6.35 15.08 17.89
N GLY A 222 6.50 16.39 17.93
CA GLY A 222 7.21 17.11 19.01
C GLY A 222 6.69 16.74 20.40
N THR A 223 5.38 16.84 20.61
CA THR A 223 4.70 16.46 21.86
C THR A 223 3.69 15.32 21.66
N LEU A 224 3.56 14.81 20.45
CA LEU A 224 2.58 13.81 20.09
C LEU A 224 3.17 12.41 20.17
N PHE A 225 2.46 11.53 20.87
CA PHE A 225 2.73 10.09 20.97
C PHE A 225 1.60 9.31 20.31
N SER A 226 1.97 8.27 19.58
CA SER A 226 1.03 7.30 19.00
C SER A 226 1.14 5.98 19.75
N TYR A 227 0.01 5.46 20.17
CA TYR A 227 -0.12 4.14 20.76
C TYR A 227 -0.85 3.24 19.79
N THR A 228 -0.28 2.10 19.48
CA THR A 228 -0.81 1.17 18.47
C THR A 228 -0.80 -0.25 19.05
N VAL A 229 -1.91 -0.96 18.92
CA VAL A 229 -2.02 -2.37 19.27
C VAL A 229 -2.07 -3.19 18.00
N ILE A 230 -1.26 -4.24 17.94
CA ILE A 230 -1.07 -5.09 16.77
C ILE A 230 -1.34 -6.54 17.18
N ASP A 231 -2.20 -7.24 16.46
CA ASP A 231 -2.57 -8.63 16.73
C ASP A 231 -1.45 -9.61 16.29
N PRO A 232 -1.54 -10.90 16.69
CA PRO A 232 -0.59 -11.95 16.30
C PRO A 232 -0.45 -12.19 14.81
N ASN A 233 -1.36 -11.68 13.98
CA ASN A 233 -1.30 -11.74 12.51
C ASN A 233 -0.67 -10.49 11.89
N GLY A 234 -0.28 -9.52 12.72
CA GLY A 234 0.31 -8.26 12.28
C GLY A 234 -0.71 -7.21 11.84
N ALA A 235 -2.01 -7.38 12.11
CA ALA A 235 -3.02 -6.37 11.84
C ALA A 235 -3.08 -5.33 12.96
N ILE A 236 -3.24 -4.06 12.61
CA ILE A 236 -3.46 -2.99 13.59
C ILE A 236 -4.89 -3.08 14.10
N VAL A 237 -5.05 -3.37 15.39
CA VAL A 237 -6.35 -3.52 16.06
C VAL A 237 -6.87 -2.18 16.56
N SER A 238 -5.97 -1.37 17.14
CA SER A 238 -6.34 -0.04 17.62
C SER A 238 -5.20 0.95 17.48
N ARG A 239 -5.56 2.23 17.46
CA ARG A 239 -4.60 3.33 17.45
C ARG A 239 -5.17 4.52 18.21
N ASP A 240 -4.43 4.97 19.23
CA ASP A 240 -4.73 6.15 20.02
C ASP A 240 -3.57 7.14 19.97
N TYR A 241 -3.88 8.40 20.31
CA TYR A 241 -2.90 9.47 20.33
C TYR A 241 -2.90 10.13 21.70
N TYR A 242 -1.73 10.49 22.19
CA TYR A 242 -1.52 11.12 23.48
C TYR A 242 -0.65 12.37 23.32
N ASP A 243 -1.05 13.45 23.98
CA ASP A 243 -0.23 14.65 24.08
C ASP A 243 0.63 14.60 25.34
N TYR A 244 1.91 14.90 25.17
CA TYR A 244 2.79 15.19 26.29
C TYR A 244 2.54 16.63 26.75
N VAL A 245 1.83 16.79 27.85
CA VAL A 245 1.52 18.10 28.46
C VAL A 245 2.38 18.31 29.70
N SER A 246 2.17 17.53 30.76
CA SER A 246 2.90 17.59 32.02
C SER A 246 3.72 16.33 32.29
N THR A 247 3.21 15.19 31.92
CA THR A 247 3.87 13.88 32.09
C THR A 247 3.97 13.19 30.74
N ARG A 248 5.13 12.56 30.49
CA ARG A 248 5.36 11.82 29.25
C ARG A 248 4.49 10.55 29.24
N PRO A 249 3.78 10.26 28.13
CA PRO A 249 3.14 8.97 27.94
C PRO A 249 4.14 7.82 28.04
N ARG A 250 3.77 6.73 28.73
CA ARG A 250 4.56 5.51 28.88
C ARG A 250 3.67 4.28 28.92
N LEU A 251 4.18 3.13 28.47
CA LEU A 251 3.51 1.87 28.68
C LEU A 251 3.64 1.43 30.15
N SER A 252 2.58 0.81 30.67
CA SER A 252 2.56 0.21 32.01
C SER A 252 1.59 -0.97 32.01
N VAL A 253 1.73 -1.86 32.99
CA VAL A 253 0.76 -2.93 33.23
C VAL A 253 -0.08 -2.53 34.45
N ASN A 254 -1.40 -2.57 34.32
CA ASN A 254 -2.31 -2.30 35.40
C ASN A 254 -2.47 -3.52 36.35
N GLU A 255 -3.22 -3.38 37.45
CA GLU A 255 -3.45 -4.44 38.41
C GLU A 255 -4.18 -5.66 37.81
N GLN A 256 -4.86 -5.51 36.71
CA GLN A 256 -5.54 -6.57 35.94
C GLN A 256 -4.65 -7.25 34.92
N GLY A 257 -3.35 -6.93 34.86
CA GLY A 257 -2.41 -7.49 33.87
C GLY A 257 -2.51 -6.88 32.46
N GLN A 258 -3.33 -5.86 32.26
CA GLN A 258 -3.52 -5.23 30.96
C GLN A 258 -2.46 -4.17 30.67
N VAL A 259 -1.96 -4.12 29.44
CA VAL A 259 -1.06 -3.05 28.98
C VAL A 259 -1.86 -1.77 28.74
N VAL A 260 -1.46 -0.70 29.41
CA VAL A 260 -2.12 0.61 29.36
C VAL A 260 -1.10 1.72 29.16
N VAL A 261 -1.56 2.87 28.69
CA VAL A 261 -0.73 4.08 28.64
C VAL A 261 -0.98 4.91 29.88
N ILE A 262 0.07 5.21 30.63
CA ILE A 262 0.05 6.13 31.77
C ILE A 262 0.72 7.46 31.40
N GLY A 263 0.30 8.55 32.01
CA GLY A 263 0.79 9.89 31.68
C GLY A 263 0.26 10.38 30.33
N GLY A 264 0.60 11.63 30.01
CA GLY A 264 0.05 12.31 28.86
C GLY A 264 -1.46 12.55 28.94
N VAL A 265 -2.01 13.13 27.89
CA VAL A 265 -3.46 13.36 27.73
C VAL A 265 -3.91 12.69 26.43
N ARG A 266 -4.82 11.71 26.53
CA ARG A 266 -5.38 11.03 25.38
C ARG A 266 -6.19 12.01 24.53
N ARG A 267 -5.97 12.02 23.24
CA ARG A 267 -6.80 12.76 22.28
C ARG A 267 -8.08 11.97 22.00
N PRO A 268 -9.25 12.63 22.04
CA PRO A 268 -10.49 11.97 21.63
C PRO A 268 -10.40 11.58 20.15
N SER A 269 -10.89 10.39 19.79
CA SER A 269 -11.04 9.96 18.42
C SER A 269 -12.12 10.79 17.70
N PRO A 270 -12.07 10.96 16.37
CA PRO A 270 -13.06 11.76 15.64
C PRO A 270 -14.51 11.36 15.90
N GLY A 271 -14.78 10.07 16.19
CA GLY A 271 -16.11 9.59 16.56
C GLY A 271 -16.54 9.85 18.00
N GLU A 272 -15.61 10.21 18.90
CA GLU A 272 -15.85 10.53 20.31
C GLU A 272 -16.09 12.03 20.52
N LEU A 273 -15.82 12.86 19.51
CA LEU A 273 -16.08 14.29 19.61
C LEU A 273 -17.60 14.54 19.62
N PRO A 274 -18.11 15.41 20.54
CA PRO A 274 -19.51 15.79 20.52
C PRO A 274 -19.87 16.36 19.14
N GLN A 275 -20.87 15.81 18.48
CA GLN A 275 -21.40 16.42 17.27
C GLN A 275 -21.94 17.79 17.62
N VAL A 276 -21.30 18.86 17.14
CA VAL A 276 -21.83 20.21 17.22
C VAL A 276 -23.11 20.21 16.40
N LYS A 277 -24.29 20.16 17.07
CA LYS A 277 -25.55 20.41 16.38
C LYS A 277 -25.47 21.82 15.84
N MET A 278 -25.40 21.95 14.52
CA MET A 278 -25.56 23.27 13.88
C MET A 278 -26.89 23.84 14.34
N PRO A 279 -26.93 25.11 14.76
CA PRO A 279 -28.21 25.76 15.08
C PRO A 279 -29.12 25.63 13.86
N ALA A 280 -30.39 25.28 14.09
CA ALA A 280 -31.36 25.27 13.01
C ALA A 280 -31.35 26.64 12.32
N GLU A 281 -31.27 26.60 10.99
CA GLU A 281 -31.30 27.78 10.15
C GLU A 281 -32.52 28.64 10.51
N VAL A 282 -32.23 29.87 11.01
CA VAL A 282 -33.30 30.81 11.38
C VAL A 282 -33.99 31.19 10.07
N GLN A 283 -35.19 30.70 9.84
CA GLN A 283 -36.04 31.16 8.75
C GLN A 283 -36.35 32.62 8.98
N ILE A 284 -35.78 33.47 8.13
CA ILE A 284 -36.13 34.89 8.10
C ILE A 284 -37.53 35.01 7.48
N PRO A 285 -38.55 35.57 8.19
CA PRO A 285 -39.87 35.73 7.61
C PRO A 285 -39.79 36.67 6.42
N ALA A 286 -40.34 36.24 5.28
CA ALA A 286 -40.51 37.13 4.13
C ALA A 286 -41.50 38.26 4.49
N HIS A 287 -41.04 39.48 4.48
CA HIS A 287 -41.95 40.67 4.54
C HIS A 287 -42.66 40.80 3.19
N HIS A 288 -43.98 40.72 3.28
CA HIS A 288 -44.90 41.13 2.20
C HIS A 288 -45.05 42.63 2.16
#